data_9e2ba6e448c23feccefa8bcfc9eb36b4
#
_entry.id   9e2ba6e448c23feccefa8bcfc9eb36b4
#
_cell.length_a   1.000
_cell.length_b   1.000
_cell.length_c   1.000
_cell.angle_alpha   90.00
_cell.angle_beta   90.00
_cell.angle_gamma   90.00
#
_symmetry.space_group_name_H-M   'P 1'
#
loop_
_entity.id
_entity.type
_entity.pdbx_description
1 polymer ?
#
loop_
_entity_poly.entity_id
_entity_poly.type
_entity_poly.pdbx_seq_one_letter_code
_entity_poly.pdbx_strand_id
1 'polypeptide(L)'
;HHRNNYPAYAVGGLDGATNMIYLFSRTSLAVSELAHRTVKNVLLAMRFYCNKLNFPLSMSGRHPDGKGKLVPMHYALMAVAGTPDGKDDFDKEMASAYLRLVSSDSSVAEQEPEYMPKVSNAQERRIAERLVRNGFRAEPDPQGNLSLGYGCVSVQRRGNWSAVARGHSRYLWAAEH
;
A
#
# COMPACT_ATOMS: atom_id res chain seq x y z
N HIS A 1 1.63 -20.08 13.28
CA HIS A 1 1.03 -18.90 12.65
C HIS A 1 1.12 -18.91 11.12
N HIS A 2 1.31 -20.05 10.51
CA HIS A 2 1.45 -20.16 9.05
C HIS A 2 0.12 -20.15 8.30
N ARG A 3 -0.99 -20.04 9.01
CA ARG A 3 -2.28 -20.45 8.49
C ARG A 3 -3.26 -19.31 8.27
N ASN A 4 -3.01 -18.15 8.86
CA ASN A 4 -3.89 -17.01 8.76
C ASN A 4 -3.12 -15.78 8.35
N ASN A 5 -3.39 -15.37 7.15
CA ASN A 5 -2.85 -14.14 6.63
C ASN A 5 -3.74 -12.99 7.12
N TYR A 6 -3.31 -12.34 8.23
CA TYR A 6 -4.00 -11.18 8.77
C TYR A 6 -3.39 -9.91 8.23
N PRO A 7 -4.00 -9.26 7.23
CA PRO A 7 -3.56 -7.94 6.80
C PRO A 7 -3.53 -6.93 7.95
N ALA A 8 -4.47 -7.04 8.90
CA ALA A 8 -4.52 -6.14 10.06
C ALA A 8 -3.25 -6.18 10.92
N TYR A 9 -2.69 -7.36 11.18
CA TYR A 9 -1.40 -7.47 11.89
C TYR A 9 -0.23 -6.97 11.05
N ALA A 10 -0.27 -7.21 9.74
CA ALA A 10 0.74 -6.68 8.84
C ALA A 10 0.74 -5.15 8.83
N VAL A 11 -0.43 -4.51 8.86
CA VAL A 11 -0.54 -3.04 8.96
C VAL A 11 0.17 -2.51 10.19
N GLY A 12 -0.06 -3.11 11.37
CA GLY A 12 0.65 -2.70 12.59
C GLY A 12 2.17 -2.91 12.51
N GLY A 13 2.63 -3.99 11.89
CA GLY A 13 4.06 -4.22 11.64
C GLY A 13 4.65 -3.22 10.64
N LEU A 14 3.88 -2.82 9.64
CA LEU A 14 4.28 -1.84 8.64
C LEU A 14 4.43 -0.42 9.22
N ASP A 15 3.69 -0.05 10.27
CA ASP A 15 3.88 1.22 10.97
C ASP A 15 5.34 1.36 11.45
N GLY A 16 5.84 0.35 12.15
CA GLY A 16 7.24 0.34 12.61
C GLY A 16 8.23 0.31 11.45
N ALA A 17 8.03 -0.60 10.49
CA ALA A 17 8.95 -0.82 9.38
C ALA A 17 9.10 0.42 8.48
N THR A 18 8.00 1.06 8.10
CA THR A 18 8.05 2.24 7.22
C THR A 18 8.63 3.46 7.92
N ASN A 19 8.33 3.64 9.21
CA ASN A 19 8.96 4.69 10.01
C ASN A 19 10.48 4.48 10.14
N MET A 20 10.93 3.26 10.40
CA MET A 20 12.36 2.95 10.47
C MET A 20 13.05 3.20 9.14
N ILE A 21 12.49 2.74 8.03
CA ILE A 21 13.04 2.98 6.69
C ILE A 21 13.15 4.48 6.43
N TYR A 22 12.10 5.25 6.70
CA TYR A 22 12.10 6.69 6.48
C TYR A 22 13.14 7.43 7.34
N LEU A 23 13.15 7.15 8.65
CA LEU A 23 14.04 7.85 9.59
C LEU A 23 15.51 7.59 9.32
N PHE A 24 15.87 6.40 8.88
CA PHE A 24 17.25 6.00 8.67
C PHE A 24 17.70 5.97 7.21
N SER A 25 16.82 6.26 6.25
CA SER A 25 17.07 6.13 4.81
C SER A 25 18.34 6.80 4.29
N ARG A 26 18.83 7.85 4.96
CA ARG A 26 20.01 8.61 4.54
C ARG A 26 21.10 8.65 5.61
N THR A 27 21.16 7.63 6.40
CA THR A 27 22.12 7.51 7.48
C THR A 27 22.95 6.22 7.36
N SER A 28 23.99 6.10 8.14
CA SER A 28 24.76 4.86 8.27
C SER A 28 23.97 3.71 8.89
N LEU A 29 22.78 3.98 9.42
CA LEU A 29 21.87 3.00 10.02
C LEU A 29 20.75 2.60 9.06
N ALA A 30 20.82 2.98 7.77
CA ALA A 30 19.84 2.59 6.77
C ALA A 30 19.66 1.08 6.74
N VAL A 31 18.43 0.64 6.60
CA VAL A 31 18.12 -0.79 6.43
C VAL A 31 18.72 -1.30 5.12
N SER A 32 18.96 -2.60 5.03
CA SER A 32 19.46 -3.19 3.80
C SER A 32 18.47 -2.99 2.62
N GLU A 33 19.01 -2.93 1.41
CA GLU A 33 18.21 -2.86 0.18
C GLU A 33 17.14 -3.95 0.13
N LEU A 34 17.51 -5.18 0.53
CA LEU A 34 16.57 -6.30 0.57
C LEU A 34 15.40 -6.06 1.54
N ALA A 35 15.67 -5.54 2.73
CA ALA A 35 14.64 -5.23 3.71
C ALA A 35 13.70 -4.12 3.20
N HIS A 36 14.26 -3.03 2.66
CA HIS A 36 13.50 -1.94 2.08
C HIS A 36 12.61 -2.44 0.93
N ARG A 37 13.16 -3.19 -0.01
CA ARG A 37 12.44 -3.77 -1.14
C ARG A 37 11.35 -4.73 -0.70
N THR A 38 11.59 -5.51 0.35
CA THR A 38 10.57 -6.42 0.90
C THR A 38 9.36 -5.66 1.42
N VAL A 39 9.56 -4.60 2.20
CA VAL A 39 8.47 -3.74 2.69
C VAL A 39 7.73 -3.06 1.53
N LYS A 40 8.45 -2.52 0.55
CA LYS A 40 7.86 -1.97 -0.67
C LYS A 40 6.96 -2.99 -1.37
N ASN A 41 7.44 -4.21 -1.61
CA ASN A 41 6.68 -5.24 -2.30
C ASN A 41 5.41 -5.66 -1.55
N VAL A 42 5.47 -5.71 -0.22
CA VAL A 42 4.28 -5.96 0.60
C VAL A 42 3.23 -4.86 0.40
N LEU A 43 3.63 -3.59 0.46
CA LEU A 43 2.72 -2.46 0.25
C LEU A 43 2.12 -2.47 -1.16
N LEU A 44 2.93 -2.77 -2.19
CA LEU A 44 2.46 -2.86 -3.56
C LEU A 44 1.46 -4.01 -3.77
N ALA A 45 1.68 -5.16 -3.14
CA ALA A 45 0.72 -6.25 -3.15
C ALA A 45 -0.58 -5.85 -2.43
N MET A 46 -0.48 -5.20 -1.27
CA MET A 46 -1.65 -4.73 -0.50
C MET A 46 -2.48 -3.74 -1.31
N ARG A 47 -1.86 -2.74 -1.96
CA ARG A 47 -2.58 -1.79 -2.83
C ARG A 47 -3.30 -2.47 -3.99
N PHE A 48 -2.77 -3.61 -4.48
CA PHE A 48 -3.36 -4.34 -5.59
C PHE A 48 -4.63 -5.07 -5.19
N TYR A 49 -4.61 -5.77 -4.05
CA TYR A 49 -5.79 -6.53 -3.63
C TYR A 49 -6.84 -5.70 -2.91
N CYS A 50 -6.50 -4.53 -2.40
CA CYS A 50 -7.45 -3.65 -1.74
C CYS A 50 -8.31 -2.86 -2.73
N ASN A 51 -9.59 -2.68 -2.39
CA ASN A 51 -10.41 -1.70 -3.07
C ASN A 51 -10.15 -0.33 -2.46
N LYS A 52 -9.25 0.41 -3.10
CA LYS A 52 -8.64 1.63 -2.58
C LYS A 52 -8.05 1.38 -1.18
N LEU A 53 -8.69 1.84 -0.13
CA LEU A 53 -8.23 1.64 1.25
C LEU A 53 -8.76 0.36 1.91
N ASN A 54 -9.85 -0.21 1.40
CA ASN A 54 -10.56 -1.29 2.09
C ASN A 54 -10.02 -2.66 1.70
N PHE A 55 -9.73 -3.50 2.69
CA PHE A 55 -9.43 -4.89 2.46
C PHE A 55 -10.67 -5.63 1.93
N PRO A 56 -10.50 -6.62 1.03
CA PRO A 56 -11.56 -7.56 0.70
C PRO A 56 -12.05 -8.26 1.98
N LEU A 57 -13.36 -8.49 2.10
CA LEU A 57 -13.93 -9.14 3.27
C LEU A 57 -13.28 -10.51 3.55
N SER A 58 -13.00 -11.27 2.49
CA SER A 58 -12.32 -12.57 2.59
C SER A 58 -10.88 -12.48 3.13
N MET A 59 -10.28 -11.29 3.19
CA MET A 59 -8.93 -11.05 3.70
C MET A 59 -8.92 -10.22 4.99
N SER A 60 -10.08 -9.84 5.51
CA SER A 60 -10.20 -8.99 6.70
C SER A 60 -10.02 -9.76 8.01
N GLY A 61 -9.70 -11.06 7.95
CA GLY A 61 -9.53 -11.90 9.14
C GLY A 61 -10.80 -11.95 9.98
N ARG A 62 -10.68 -11.70 11.27
CA ARG A 62 -11.81 -11.65 12.21
C ARG A 62 -12.60 -10.34 12.22
N HIS A 63 -12.39 -9.51 11.21
CA HIS A 63 -13.13 -8.25 11.02
C HIS A 63 -13.93 -8.30 9.73
N PRO A 64 -14.96 -9.16 9.64
CA PRO A 64 -15.77 -9.31 8.42
C PRO A 64 -16.59 -8.07 8.09
N ASP A 65 -16.70 -7.13 9.03
CA ASP A 65 -17.34 -5.83 8.87
C ASP A 65 -16.49 -4.80 8.12
N GLY A 66 -15.35 -5.19 7.57
CA GLY A 66 -14.52 -4.35 6.73
C GLY A 66 -13.71 -3.28 7.48
N LYS A 67 -13.41 -3.49 8.76
CA LYS A 67 -12.61 -2.55 9.56
C LYS A 67 -11.13 -2.45 9.16
N GLY A 68 -10.61 -3.44 8.43
CA GLY A 68 -9.23 -3.40 7.95
C GLY A 68 -9.08 -2.39 6.82
N LYS A 69 -8.15 -1.44 6.97
CA LYS A 69 -7.84 -0.43 5.96
C LYS A 69 -6.34 -0.28 5.76
N LEU A 70 -5.96 0.04 4.52
CA LEU A 70 -4.62 0.53 4.25
C LEU A 70 -4.38 1.87 4.97
N VAL A 71 -3.15 2.08 5.37
CA VAL A 71 -2.68 3.35 5.93
C VAL A 71 -1.87 4.09 4.87
N PRO A 72 -2.40 5.16 4.26
CA PRO A 72 -1.70 5.88 3.19
C PRO A 72 -0.32 6.40 3.62
N MET A 73 -0.15 6.75 4.89
CA MET A 73 1.11 7.24 5.43
C MET A 73 2.28 6.25 5.22
N HIS A 74 2.04 4.94 5.21
CA HIS A 74 3.09 3.96 4.91
C HIS A 74 3.67 4.18 3.50
N TYR A 75 2.82 4.43 2.52
CA TYR A 75 3.22 4.73 1.14
C TYR A 75 3.92 6.08 1.04
N ALA A 76 3.41 7.08 1.76
CA ALA A 76 4.00 8.42 1.80
C ALA A 76 5.43 8.38 2.35
N LEU A 77 5.67 7.69 3.46
CA LEU A 77 6.98 7.54 4.08
C LEU A 77 7.96 6.82 3.15
N MET A 78 7.51 5.72 2.54
CA MET A 78 8.32 4.97 1.57
C MET A 78 8.66 5.80 0.33
N ALA A 79 7.72 6.61 -0.15
CA ALA A 79 7.94 7.49 -1.29
C ALA A 79 9.08 8.49 -1.07
N VAL A 80 9.15 9.09 0.14
CA VAL A 80 10.17 10.10 0.47
C VAL A 80 11.43 9.51 1.10
N ALA A 81 11.42 8.23 1.47
CA ALA A 81 12.62 7.51 1.85
C ALA A 81 13.55 7.24 0.66
N GLY A 82 13.01 7.25 -0.56
CA GLY A 82 13.74 7.00 -1.79
C GLY A 82 13.65 5.55 -2.26
N THR A 83 14.42 5.22 -3.30
CA THR A 83 14.47 3.85 -3.85
C THR A 83 15.26 2.90 -2.95
N PRO A 84 14.95 1.58 -2.97
CA PRO A 84 15.66 0.60 -2.14
C PRO A 84 17.17 0.55 -2.37
N ASP A 85 17.63 0.84 -3.58
CA ASP A 85 19.06 0.91 -3.94
C ASP A 85 19.72 2.26 -3.62
N GLY A 86 18.96 3.21 -3.05
CA GLY A 86 19.42 4.51 -2.62
C GLY A 86 19.78 5.49 -3.73
N LYS A 87 19.45 5.18 -5.01
CA LYS A 87 19.84 6.03 -6.13
C LYS A 87 18.95 7.27 -6.30
N ASP A 88 17.67 7.14 -5.98
CA ASP A 88 16.71 8.20 -6.14
C ASP A 88 16.17 8.68 -4.79
N ASP A 89 16.02 9.99 -4.68
CA ASP A 89 15.47 10.67 -3.50
C ASP A 89 13.98 10.38 -3.25
N PHE A 90 13.28 9.93 -4.29
CA PHE A 90 11.88 9.57 -4.24
C PHE A 90 11.65 8.22 -4.92
N ASP A 91 10.84 7.37 -4.30
CA ASP A 91 10.32 6.19 -4.98
C ASP A 91 9.05 6.57 -5.74
N LYS A 92 9.17 6.65 -7.07
CA LYS A 92 8.08 7.06 -7.97
C LYS A 92 6.84 6.18 -7.84
N GLU A 93 7.03 4.87 -7.73
CA GLU A 93 5.93 3.93 -7.67
C GLU A 93 5.15 4.08 -6.34
N MET A 94 5.87 4.24 -5.23
CA MET A 94 5.27 4.50 -3.93
C MET A 94 4.59 5.86 -3.88
N ALA A 95 5.17 6.89 -4.50
CA ALA A 95 4.59 8.24 -4.61
C ALA A 95 3.26 8.21 -5.37
N SER A 96 3.24 7.55 -6.53
CA SER A 96 2.04 7.45 -7.36
C SER A 96 0.94 6.61 -6.69
N ALA A 97 1.32 5.52 -6.02
CA ALA A 97 0.39 4.71 -5.22
C ALA A 97 -0.21 5.51 -4.06
N TYR A 98 0.62 6.25 -3.32
CA TYR A 98 0.15 7.13 -2.25
C TYR A 98 -0.88 8.14 -2.75
N LEU A 99 -0.54 8.89 -3.80
CA LEU A 99 -1.42 9.92 -4.35
C LEU A 99 -2.76 9.34 -4.81
N ARG A 100 -2.78 8.13 -5.40
CA ARG A 100 -4.03 7.43 -5.71
C ARG A 100 -4.85 7.11 -4.47
N LEU A 101 -4.21 6.63 -3.40
CA LEU A 101 -4.92 6.24 -2.17
C LEU A 101 -5.61 7.41 -1.47
N VAL A 102 -5.01 8.60 -1.52
CA VAL A 102 -5.57 9.82 -0.87
C VAL A 102 -6.40 10.68 -1.81
N SER A 103 -6.42 10.40 -3.10
CA SER A 103 -7.27 11.07 -4.07
C SER A 103 -8.74 10.76 -3.82
N SER A 104 -9.60 11.75 -3.89
CA SER A 104 -11.05 11.58 -3.75
C SER A 104 -11.68 10.88 -4.97
N ASP A 105 -11.09 11.07 -6.16
CA ASP A 105 -11.54 10.46 -7.40
C ASP A 105 -10.34 10.20 -8.31
N SER A 106 -10.24 8.98 -8.86
CA SER A 106 -9.16 8.60 -9.77
C SER A 106 -9.21 9.37 -11.11
N SER A 107 -10.39 9.80 -11.54
CA SER A 107 -10.56 10.57 -12.77
C SER A 107 -10.08 12.02 -12.66
N VAL A 108 -10.11 12.59 -11.46
CA VAL A 108 -9.70 14.00 -11.22
C VAL A 108 -8.18 14.12 -11.08
N ALA A 109 -7.52 13.09 -10.56
CA ALA A 109 -6.07 13.10 -10.34
C ALA A 109 -5.25 13.18 -11.65
N GLU A 110 -5.83 12.77 -12.78
CA GLU A 110 -5.19 12.86 -14.08
C GLU A 110 -5.32 14.23 -14.76
N GLN A 111 -6.27 15.07 -14.33
CA GLN A 111 -6.69 16.25 -15.07
C GLN A 111 -6.28 17.58 -14.44
N GLU A 112 -5.99 17.65 -13.15
CA GLU A 112 -5.66 18.92 -12.49
C GLU A 112 -4.22 18.99 -11.98
N PRO A 113 -3.40 19.91 -12.49
CA PRO A 113 -2.01 20.09 -12.05
C PRO A 113 -1.89 20.64 -10.62
N GLU A 114 -2.96 21.17 -10.04
CA GLU A 114 -2.97 21.76 -8.69
C GLU A 114 -3.71 20.91 -7.64
N TYR A 115 -4.10 19.68 -7.98
CA TYR A 115 -4.83 18.84 -7.03
C TYR A 115 -3.98 18.54 -5.80
N MET A 116 -4.45 18.98 -4.64
CA MET A 116 -3.83 18.68 -3.35
C MET A 116 -4.69 17.68 -2.55
N PRO A 117 -4.12 16.53 -2.17
CA PRO A 117 -4.83 15.56 -1.37
C PRO A 117 -5.33 16.14 -0.06
N LYS A 118 -6.59 15.88 0.28
CA LYS A 118 -7.16 16.26 1.58
C LYS A 118 -6.70 15.26 2.65
N VAL A 119 -5.63 15.58 3.33
CA VAL A 119 -5.11 14.79 4.45
C VAL A 119 -5.21 15.59 5.75
N SER A 120 -5.59 14.94 6.83
CA SER A 120 -5.79 15.58 8.13
C SER A 120 -4.48 15.74 8.92
N ASN A 121 -3.53 14.86 8.73
CA ASN A 121 -2.25 14.87 9.43
C ASN A 121 -1.29 15.89 8.79
N ALA A 122 -0.74 16.79 9.59
CA ALA A 122 0.16 17.86 9.11
C ALA A 122 1.45 17.32 8.48
N GLN A 123 2.02 16.22 8.98
CA GLN A 123 3.20 15.58 8.40
C GLN A 123 2.87 14.99 7.03
N GLU A 124 1.77 14.26 6.95
CA GLU A 124 1.31 13.65 5.70
C GLU A 124 1.02 14.72 4.64
N ARG A 125 0.42 15.84 5.04
CA ARG A 125 0.19 16.98 4.15
C ARG A 125 1.48 17.54 3.57
N ARG A 126 2.52 17.73 4.39
CA ARG A 126 3.83 18.21 3.92
C ARG A 126 4.47 17.23 2.91
N ILE A 127 4.32 15.93 3.14
CA ILE A 127 4.80 14.91 2.21
C ILE A 127 4.02 14.99 0.89
N ALA A 128 2.68 15.03 0.95
CA ALA A 128 1.83 15.14 -0.22
C ALA A 128 2.19 16.37 -1.08
N GLU A 129 2.31 17.55 -0.45
CA GLU A 129 2.74 18.78 -1.10
C GLU A 129 4.11 18.65 -1.75
N ARG A 130 5.06 18.02 -1.05
CA ARG A 130 6.41 17.80 -1.58
C ARG A 130 6.37 16.90 -2.82
N LEU A 131 5.60 15.81 -2.80
CA LEU A 131 5.46 14.91 -3.94
C LEU A 131 4.83 15.61 -5.14
N VAL A 132 3.72 16.34 -4.93
CA VAL A 132 3.03 17.06 -6.02
C VAL A 132 3.94 18.14 -6.63
N ARG A 133 4.68 18.92 -5.82
CA ARG A 133 5.67 19.92 -6.32
C ARG A 133 6.80 19.29 -7.13
N ASN A 134 7.18 18.05 -6.82
CA ASN A 134 8.18 17.29 -7.59
C ASN A 134 7.59 16.59 -8.84
N GLY A 135 6.34 16.90 -9.19
CA GLY A 135 5.73 16.43 -10.42
C GLY A 135 5.13 15.03 -10.37
N PHE A 136 5.08 14.41 -9.18
CA PHE A 136 4.42 13.11 -9.05
C PHE A 136 2.90 13.23 -9.20
N ARG A 137 2.28 12.19 -9.77
CA ARG A 137 0.85 12.10 -10.02
C ARG A 137 0.32 10.77 -9.50
N ALA A 138 -0.98 10.74 -9.21
CA ALA A 138 -1.65 9.49 -8.85
C ALA A 138 -1.55 8.48 -10.00
N GLU A 139 -1.30 7.23 -9.65
CA GLU A 139 -1.40 6.13 -10.61
C GLU A 139 -2.86 5.82 -10.95
N PRO A 140 -3.16 5.24 -12.11
CA PRO A 140 -4.46 4.65 -12.39
C PRO A 140 -4.71 3.45 -11.47
N ASP A 141 -5.96 3.01 -11.39
CA ASP A 141 -6.28 1.79 -10.66
C ASP A 141 -5.51 0.59 -11.21
N PRO A 142 -4.87 -0.22 -10.35
CA PRO A 142 -4.11 -1.39 -10.79
C PRO A 142 -4.98 -2.34 -11.60
N GLN A 143 -4.42 -2.91 -12.65
CA GLN A 143 -5.10 -3.85 -13.55
C GLN A 143 -4.34 -5.18 -13.58
N GLY A 144 -5.05 -6.25 -13.91
CA GLY A 144 -4.46 -7.58 -14.08
C GLY A 144 -4.85 -8.58 -13.00
N ASN A 145 -4.03 -9.60 -12.82
CA ASN A 145 -4.23 -10.67 -11.84
C ASN A 145 -3.08 -10.74 -10.85
N LEU A 146 -3.41 -10.96 -9.58
CA LEU A 146 -2.45 -11.25 -8.52
C LEU A 146 -2.88 -12.51 -7.77
N SER A 147 -2.05 -13.54 -7.82
CA SER A 147 -2.26 -14.77 -7.05
C SER A 147 -1.33 -14.81 -5.84
N LEU A 148 -1.92 -14.94 -4.67
CA LEU A 148 -1.22 -15.04 -3.39
C LEU A 148 -1.35 -16.47 -2.86
N GLY A 149 -0.46 -17.35 -3.29
CA GLY A 149 -0.52 -18.78 -3.01
C GLY A 149 -0.60 -19.13 -1.53
N TYR A 150 0.18 -18.46 -0.68
CA TYR A 150 0.15 -18.68 0.77
C TYR A 150 -1.16 -18.25 1.44
N GLY A 151 -1.90 -17.33 0.81
CA GLY A 151 -3.22 -16.88 1.28
C GLY A 151 -4.37 -17.63 0.61
N CYS A 152 -4.11 -18.51 -0.34
CA CYS A 152 -5.12 -19.08 -1.24
C CYS A 152 -6.05 -18.02 -1.85
N VAL A 153 -5.48 -16.88 -2.23
CA VAL A 153 -6.22 -15.74 -2.76
C VAL A 153 -5.80 -15.48 -4.19
N SER A 154 -6.78 -15.25 -5.04
CA SER A 154 -6.60 -14.70 -6.38
C SER A 154 -7.43 -13.42 -6.52
N VAL A 155 -6.79 -12.38 -7.02
CA VAL A 155 -7.42 -11.09 -7.26
C VAL A 155 -7.35 -10.77 -8.74
N GLN A 156 -8.48 -10.48 -9.34
CA GLN A 156 -8.58 -10.00 -10.72
C GLN A 156 -9.10 -8.57 -10.70
N ARG A 157 -8.40 -7.67 -11.41
CA ARG A 157 -8.81 -6.28 -11.59
C ARG A 157 -8.92 -5.94 -13.07
N ARG A 158 -10.03 -5.31 -13.46
CA ARG A 158 -10.25 -4.88 -14.85
C ARG A 158 -11.20 -3.68 -14.89
N GLY A 159 -10.76 -2.60 -15.51
CA GLY A 159 -11.55 -1.37 -15.53
C GLY A 159 -11.80 -0.88 -14.11
N ASN A 160 -13.05 -0.63 -13.79
CA ASN A 160 -13.50 -0.13 -12.49
C ASN A 160 -13.98 -1.23 -11.52
N TRP A 161 -13.74 -2.51 -11.82
CA TRP A 161 -14.15 -3.61 -10.94
C TRP A 161 -12.97 -4.48 -10.50
N SER A 162 -13.16 -5.14 -9.39
CA SER A 162 -12.27 -6.16 -8.90
C SER A 162 -13.06 -7.35 -8.35
N ALA A 163 -12.53 -8.55 -8.59
CA ALA A 163 -13.03 -9.78 -8.01
C ALA A 163 -11.93 -10.42 -7.17
N VAL A 164 -12.29 -10.89 -5.99
CA VAL A 164 -11.38 -11.58 -5.07
C VAL A 164 -11.96 -12.94 -4.77
N ALA A 165 -11.24 -13.99 -5.17
CA ALA A 165 -11.56 -15.36 -4.84
C ALA A 165 -10.59 -15.84 -3.76
N ARG A 166 -11.11 -16.37 -2.67
CA ARG A 166 -10.34 -17.02 -1.61
C ARG A 166 -10.77 -18.47 -1.46
N GLY A 167 -9.82 -19.37 -1.64
CA GLY A 167 -9.97 -20.77 -1.35
C GLY A 167 -9.64 -21.09 0.11
N HIS A 168 -9.92 -22.33 0.50
CA HIS A 168 -9.44 -22.89 1.76
C HIS A 168 -9.00 -24.34 1.53
N SER A 169 -8.23 -24.85 2.43
CA SER A 169 -7.79 -26.24 2.44
C SER A 169 -7.66 -26.74 3.87
N ARG A 170 -7.37 -28.02 4.05
CA ARG A 170 -7.05 -28.54 5.38
C ARG A 170 -5.86 -27.84 6.06
N TYR A 171 -5.05 -27.12 5.32
CA TYR A 171 -3.87 -26.40 5.81
C TYR A 171 -4.10 -24.91 5.96
N LEU A 172 -5.13 -24.38 5.31
CA LEU A 172 -5.41 -22.96 5.29
C LEU A 172 -6.91 -22.70 5.51
N TRP A 173 -7.24 -22.04 6.59
CA TRP A 173 -8.60 -21.70 6.96
C TRP A 173 -9.05 -20.44 6.23
N ALA A 174 -10.29 -20.42 5.78
CA ALA A 174 -10.80 -19.30 4.99
C ALA A 174 -11.04 -18.04 5.81
N ALA A 175 -11.44 -18.20 7.06
CA ALA A 175 -11.69 -17.09 7.99
C ALA A 175 -11.44 -17.54 9.43
N GLU A 176 -11.13 -16.60 10.29
CA GLU A 176 -11.22 -16.75 11.74
C GLU A 176 -12.51 -16.09 12.24
N HIS A 177 -13.25 -16.82 13.02
CA HIS A 177 -14.42 -16.34 13.77
C HIS A 177 -14.14 -16.50 15.27
#